data_511c241661010f48eccd35106fda8f29
#
_entry.id   511c241661010f48eccd35106fda8f29
#
_cell.length_a   1.000
_cell.length_b   1.000
_cell.length_c   1.000
_cell.angle_alpha   90.00
_cell.angle_beta   90.00
_cell.angle_gamma   90.00
#
_symmetry.space_group_name_H-M   'P 1'
#
loop_
_entity.id
_entity.type
_entity.pdbx_description
1 polymer ?
#
loop_
_entity_poly.entity_id
_entity_poly.type
_entity_poly.pdbx_seq_one_letter_code
_entity_poly.pdbx_strand_id
1 'polypeptide(L)'
;MEIKAELPDQDDLMPLRIWPASHPCCLSDDELSAQCDLRTQRRSGPGGQHRNKTSSGVFLLHRITGVTAEATERRSQAENRRVALSRLRMKLAIEVRTASPIAGEIAAEDKKQRERLHVRKLRVAKEHVDYPILMAMILNDLYISGGQPSLASIPWSVGSSAVVRLLKSYPPSLIFVNEVRNHHDRLPLK
;
A
#
# COMPACT_ATOMS: atom_id res chain seq x y z
N MET A 1 -1.32 34.26 9.91
CA MET A 1 0.04 33.75 9.70
C MET A 1 -0.09 32.44 8.93
N GLU A 2 0.05 32.48 7.61
CA GLU A 2 0.06 31.26 6.79
C GLU A 2 1.33 30.50 7.10
N ILE A 3 1.20 29.37 7.77
CA ILE A 3 2.30 28.42 7.89
C ILE A 3 2.50 27.84 6.49
N LYS A 4 3.50 28.33 5.76
CA LYS A 4 3.92 27.70 4.51
C LYS A 4 4.25 26.24 4.85
N ALA A 5 3.59 25.31 4.16
CA ALA A 5 3.90 23.91 4.28
C ALA A 5 5.30 23.66 3.69
N GLU A 6 6.25 23.41 4.56
CA GLU A 6 7.65 23.08 4.18
C GLU A 6 7.88 21.60 4.35
N LEU A 7 8.72 21.04 3.49
CA LEU A 7 9.16 19.66 3.62
C LEU A 7 9.99 19.52 4.91
N PRO A 8 9.83 18.40 5.64
CA PRO A 8 10.74 18.08 6.74
C PRO A 8 12.15 17.82 6.19
N ASP A 9 13.15 17.96 7.05
CA ASP A 9 14.50 17.51 6.74
C ASP A 9 14.45 15.99 6.46
N GLN A 10 15.20 15.55 5.46
CA GLN A 10 15.22 14.12 5.12
C GLN A 10 15.88 13.27 6.23
N ASP A 11 16.74 13.86 7.03
CA ASP A 11 17.36 13.23 8.20
C ASP A 11 16.39 13.12 9.39
N ASP A 12 15.30 13.89 9.39
CA ASP A 12 14.25 13.88 10.42
C ASP A 12 12.99 13.11 10.00
N LEU A 13 13.08 12.27 8.98
CA LEU A 13 11.95 11.41 8.61
C LEU A 13 11.75 10.28 9.62
N MET A 14 10.49 9.89 9.84
CA MET A 14 10.18 8.70 10.64
C MET A 14 11.03 7.51 10.17
N PRO A 15 11.72 6.77 11.07
CA PRO A 15 12.70 5.76 10.67
C PRO A 15 12.04 4.56 9.99
N LEU A 16 11.97 4.58 8.67
CA LEU A 16 11.51 3.49 7.82
C LEU A 16 12.52 3.20 6.72
N ARG A 17 12.59 1.94 6.31
CA ARG A 17 13.40 1.55 5.17
C ARG A 17 12.74 2.01 3.87
N ILE A 18 13.43 2.84 3.10
CA ILE A 18 13.06 3.16 1.72
C ILE A 18 13.73 2.14 0.79
N TRP A 19 12.92 1.48 -0.02
CA TRP A 19 13.38 0.49 -0.99
C TRP A 19 13.82 1.19 -2.27
N PRO A 20 15.02 0.88 -2.81
CA PRO A 20 15.54 1.57 -4.00
C PRO A 20 14.90 1.12 -5.32
N ALA A 21 14.20 0.00 -5.32
CA ALA A 21 13.52 -0.55 -6.49
C ALA A 21 12.09 -0.02 -6.61
N SER A 22 11.45 -0.31 -7.75
CA SER A 22 10.02 -0.04 -7.94
C SER A 22 9.16 -0.68 -6.86
N HIS A 23 8.06 -0.03 -6.51
CA HIS A 23 7.17 -0.52 -5.47
C HIS A 23 6.56 -1.88 -5.86
N PRO A 24 6.59 -2.90 -4.96
CA PRO A 24 6.08 -4.23 -5.26
C PRO A 24 4.61 -4.28 -5.72
N CYS A 25 3.81 -3.27 -5.37
CA CYS A 25 2.44 -3.12 -5.87
C CYS A 25 2.35 -2.93 -7.39
N CYS A 26 3.43 -2.48 -8.04
CA CYS A 26 3.48 -2.26 -9.47
C CYS A 26 3.70 -3.54 -10.29
N LEU A 27 4.12 -4.62 -9.63
CA LEU A 27 4.35 -5.91 -10.26
C LEU A 27 3.03 -6.53 -10.74
N SER A 28 3.06 -7.27 -11.83
CA SER A 28 1.96 -8.16 -12.24
C SER A 28 1.67 -9.23 -11.18
N ASP A 29 0.53 -9.90 -11.27
CA ASP A 29 0.19 -10.97 -10.34
C ASP A 29 1.18 -12.14 -10.39
N ASP A 30 1.69 -12.46 -11.58
CA ASP A 30 2.68 -13.53 -11.78
C ASP A 30 4.04 -13.13 -11.21
N GLU A 31 4.52 -11.92 -11.46
CA GLU A 31 5.78 -11.42 -10.92
C GLU A 31 5.74 -11.32 -9.38
N LEU A 32 4.64 -10.79 -8.83
CA LEU A 32 4.48 -10.71 -7.37
C LEU A 32 4.39 -12.12 -6.75
N SER A 33 3.65 -13.04 -7.37
CA SER A 33 3.57 -14.43 -6.93
C SER A 33 4.92 -15.13 -6.98
N ALA A 34 5.73 -14.87 -8.01
CA ALA A 34 7.09 -15.42 -8.14
C ALA A 34 8.04 -14.94 -7.04
N GLN A 35 7.76 -13.80 -6.41
CA GLN A 35 8.52 -13.28 -5.27
C GLN A 35 8.00 -13.77 -3.92
N CYS A 36 6.96 -14.59 -3.89
CA CYS A 36 6.34 -15.09 -2.66
C CYS A 36 6.66 -16.56 -2.39
N ASP A 37 6.81 -16.89 -1.11
CA ASP A 37 6.65 -18.23 -0.63
C ASP A 37 5.17 -18.50 -0.38
N LEU A 38 4.66 -19.58 -0.97
CA LEU A 38 3.28 -20.01 -0.84
C LEU A 38 3.21 -21.25 0.05
N ARG A 39 2.39 -21.18 1.10
CA ARG A 39 2.03 -22.35 1.92
C ARG A 39 0.53 -22.57 1.86
N THR A 40 0.15 -23.84 1.80
CA THR A 40 -1.27 -24.24 1.86
C THR A 40 -1.53 -24.99 3.16
N GLN A 41 -2.66 -24.74 3.77
CA GLN A 41 -3.02 -25.37 5.04
C GLN A 41 -4.46 -25.91 5.00
N ARG A 42 -4.66 -27.06 5.63
CA ARG A 42 -6.01 -27.55 5.94
C ARG A 42 -6.56 -26.72 7.10
N ARG A 43 -7.81 -26.31 7.00
CA ARG A 43 -8.50 -25.70 8.17
C ARG A 43 -9.38 -26.73 8.83
N SER A 44 -9.20 -26.90 10.13
CA SER A 44 -10.17 -27.52 11.02
C SER A 44 -11.25 -26.48 11.37
N GLY A 45 -12.52 -26.89 11.39
CA GLY A 45 -13.64 -26.04 11.81
C GLY A 45 -14.96 -26.70 11.50
N PRO A 46 -16.08 -26.19 12.05
CA PRO A 46 -17.43 -26.75 11.79
C PRO A 46 -17.72 -26.65 10.28
N GLY A 47 -17.82 -27.81 9.63
CA GLY A 47 -18.08 -27.97 8.20
C GLY A 47 -17.78 -29.38 7.76
N GLY A 48 -18.57 -29.95 6.84
CA GLY A 48 -18.59 -31.37 6.46
C GLY A 48 -17.24 -31.93 6.01
N GLN A 49 -17.21 -33.24 5.82
CA GLN A 49 -16.06 -34.10 5.55
C GLN A 49 -15.13 -33.59 4.42
N HIS A 50 -15.66 -32.86 3.44
CA HIS A 50 -14.89 -32.27 2.33
C HIS A 50 -13.95 -31.15 2.77
N ARG A 51 -14.33 -30.33 3.77
CA ARG A 51 -13.51 -29.23 4.30
C ARG A 51 -12.26 -29.73 5.01
N ASN A 52 -12.35 -30.88 5.64
CA ASN A 52 -11.23 -31.47 6.40
C ASN A 52 -10.23 -32.23 5.50
N LYS A 53 -10.59 -32.51 4.25
CA LYS A 53 -9.72 -33.24 3.30
C LYS A 53 -8.92 -32.35 2.37
N THR A 54 -9.32 -31.09 2.16
CA THR A 54 -8.72 -30.20 1.15
C THR A 54 -7.92 -29.06 1.80
N SER A 55 -6.64 -28.91 1.42
CA SER A 55 -5.80 -27.78 1.85
C SER A 55 -6.14 -26.53 1.03
N SER A 56 -7.27 -25.89 1.33
CA SER A 56 -7.73 -24.71 0.59
C SER A 56 -7.22 -23.37 1.11
N GLY A 57 -6.71 -23.32 2.36
CA GLY A 57 -6.13 -22.11 2.93
C GLY A 57 -4.81 -21.75 2.25
N VAL A 58 -4.60 -20.50 1.91
CA VAL A 58 -3.40 -19.97 1.26
C VAL A 58 -2.76 -18.92 2.14
N PHE A 59 -1.44 -19.07 2.33
CA PHE A 59 -0.57 -18.16 3.07
C PHE A 59 0.56 -17.73 2.15
N LEU A 60 0.76 -16.44 2.02
CA LEU A 60 1.81 -15.83 1.20
C LEU A 60 2.78 -15.08 2.10
N LEU A 61 4.07 -15.24 1.85
CA LEU A 61 5.16 -14.45 2.42
C LEU A 61 5.94 -13.82 1.26
N HIS A 62 5.93 -12.50 1.13
CA HIS A 62 6.78 -11.81 0.17
C HIS A 62 8.22 -11.81 0.68
N ARG A 63 9.10 -12.59 0.03
CA ARG A 63 10.46 -12.88 0.51
C ARG A 63 11.32 -11.63 0.73
N ILE A 64 11.17 -10.63 -0.14
CA ILE A 64 12.00 -9.42 -0.11
C ILE A 64 11.66 -8.51 1.06
N THR A 65 10.35 -8.34 1.36
CA THR A 65 9.87 -7.38 2.38
C THR A 65 9.48 -8.03 3.69
N GLY A 66 9.26 -9.36 3.72
CA GLY A 66 8.73 -10.08 4.88
C GLY A 66 7.22 -9.91 5.10
N VAL A 67 6.53 -9.14 4.27
CA VAL A 67 5.08 -8.91 4.38
C VAL A 67 4.32 -10.19 4.08
N THR A 68 3.33 -10.49 4.93
CA THR A 68 2.52 -11.72 4.82
C THR A 68 1.05 -11.43 4.58
N ALA A 69 0.38 -12.31 3.87
CA ALA A 69 -1.08 -12.28 3.73
C ALA A 69 -1.65 -13.70 3.66
N GLU A 70 -2.91 -13.84 4.05
CA GLU A 70 -3.62 -15.11 4.01
C GLU A 70 -5.05 -14.96 3.50
N ALA A 71 -5.57 -16.06 2.96
CA ALA A 71 -6.99 -16.22 2.67
C ALA A 71 -7.39 -17.69 2.85
N THR A 72 -8.51 -17.89 3.53
CA THR A 72 -8.95 -19.23 3.94
C THR A 72 -10.46 -19.38 3.88
N GLU A 73 -11.17 -18.34 3.47
CA GLU A 73 -12.62 -18.26 3.49
C GLU A 73 -13.31 -18.99 2.33
N ARG A 74 -12.61 -19.19 1.23
CA ARG A 74 -13.17 -19.85 0.04
C ARG A 74 -12.91 -21.36 0.08
N ARG A 75 -13.77 -22.13 -0.61
CA ARG A 75 -13.58 -23.58 -0.79
C ARG A 75 -12.48 -23.90 -1.81
N SER A 76 -12.30 -23.01 -2.80
CA SER A 76 -11.29 -23.13 -3.85
C SER A 76 -9.96 -22.54 -3.40
N GLN A 77 -8.89 -23.31 -3.51
CA GLN A 77 -7.52 -22.86 -3.27
C GLN A 77 -7.12 -21.74 -4.26
N ALA A 78 -7.57 -21.84 -5.52
CA ALA A 78 -7.30 -20.81 -6.53
C ALA A 78 -7.96 -19.48 -6.18
N GLU A 79 -9.20 -19.49 -5.66
CA GLU A 79 -9.86 -18.29 -5.18
C GLU A 79 -9.17 -17.70 -3.96
N ASN A 80 -8.78 -18.53 -2.98
CA ASN A 80 -8.02 -18.08 -1.82
C ASN A 80 -6.67 -17.49 -2.23
N ARG A 81 -5.97 -18.07 -3.23
CA ARG A 81 -4.73 -17.51 -3.76
C ARG A 81 -4.94 -16.09 -4.31
N ARG A 82 -6.00 -15.88 -5.07
CA ARG A 82 -6.33 -14.55 -5.62
C ARG A 82 -6.63 -13.55 -4.51
N VAL A 83 -7.42 -13.95 -3.51
CA VAL A 83 -7.75 -13.09 -2.36
C VAL A 83 -6.49 -12.79 -1.52
N ALA A 84 -5.64 -13.79 -1.25
CA ALA A 84 -4.40 -13.60 -0.51
C ALA A 84 -3.45 -12.64 -1.25
N LEU A 85 -3.35 -12.74 -2.58
CA LEU A 85 -2.52 -11.85 -3.39
C LEU A 85 -3.04 -10.41 -3.38
N SER A 86 -4.35 -10.22 -3.48
CA SER A 86 -4.97 -8.90 -3.35
C SER A 86 -4.71 -8.27 -1.97
N ARG A 87 -4.83 -9.05 -0.90
CA ARG A 87 -4.51 -8.63 0.47
C ARG A 87 -3.04 -8.29 0.63
N LEU A 88 -2.17 -9.10 0.05
CA LEU A 88 -0.73 -8.86 0.06
C LEU A 88 -0.39 -7.52 -0.60
N ARG A 89 -0.97 -7.21 -1.78
CA ARG A 89 -0.79 -5.92 -2.44
C ARG A 89 -1.18 -4.75 -1.53
N MET A 90 -2.32 -4.84 -0.85
CA MET A 90 -2.75 -3.77 0.07
C MET A 90 -1.81 -3.64 1.27
N LYS A 91 -1.35 -4.74 1.86
CA LYS A 91 -0.38 -4.69 2.95
C LYS A 91 0.96 -4.10 2.48
N LEU A 92 1.46 -4.52 1.32
CA LEU A 92 2.66 -3.94 0.71
C LEU A 92 2.49 -2.43 0.50
N ALA A 93 1.31 -1.98 0.05
CA ALA A 93 1.03 -0.55 -0.12
C ALA A 93 1.15 0.24 1.20
N ILE A 94 0.77 -0.37 2.32
CA ILE A 94 0.84 0.28 3.65
C ILE A 94 2.23 0.17 4.27
N GLU A 95 2.89 -0.97 4.17
CA GLU A 95 4.09 -1.29 4.94
C GLU A 95 5.40 -0.97 4.20
N VAL A 96 5.37 -0.87 2.87
CA VAL A 96 6.56 -0.64 2.04
C VAL A 96 6.61 0.81 1.55
N ARG A 97 7.78 1.43 1.67
CA ARG A 97 8.06 2.77 1.12
C ARG A 97 9.09 2.68 0.01
N THR A 98 8.87 3.44 -1.06
CA THR A 98 9.83 3.69 -2.15
C THR A 98 10.01 5.20 -2.32
N ALA A 99 10.90 5.62 -3.21
CA ALA A 99 11.15 7.03 -3.46
C ALA A 99 9.87 7.79 -3.89
N SER A 100 9.80 9.08 -3.55
CA SER A 100 8.75 10.00 -3.97
C SER A 100 9.33 11.10 -4.86
N PRO A 101 8.64 11.54 -5.91
CA PRO A 101 9.08 12.65 -6.76
C PRO A 101 9.10 14.00 -6.03
N ILE A 102 8.58 14.06 -4.81
CA ILE A 102 8.67 15.25 -3.94
C ILE A 102 10.12 15.47 -3.48
N ALA A 103 10.90 14.39 -3.27
CA ALA A 103 12.27 14.45 -2.75
C ALA A 103 13.34 14.11 -3.79
N GLY A 104 12.97 13.72 -5.01
CA GLY A 104 13.97 13.39 -6.03
C GLY A 104 13.48 12.41 -7.10
N GLU A 105 14.41 11.69 -7.68
CA GLU A 105 14.11 10.72 -8.73
C GLU A 105 13.43 9.46 -8.20
N ILE A 106 12.55 8.89 -8.99
CA ILE A 106 11.82 7.66 -8.70
C ILE A 106 12.12 6.60 -9.77
N ALA A 107 11.93 5.34 -9.43
CA ALA A 107 12.08 4.22 -10.35
C ALA A 107 11.18 4.38 -11.59
N ALA A 108 11.68 3.95 -12.76
CA ALA A 108 10.99 4.13 -14.04
C ALA A 108 9.57 3.55 -14.07
N GLU A 109 9.38 2.36 -13.47
CA GLU A 109 8.05 1.76 -13.40
C GLU A 109 7.11 2.55 -12.48
N ASP A 110 7.58 3.06 -11.34
CA ASP A 110 6.79 3.91 -10.45
C ASP A 110 6.38 5.21 -11.15
N LYS A 111 7.28 5.79 -11.96
CA LYS A 111 6.98 6.97 -12.79
C LYS A 111 5.88 6.67 -13.80
N LYS A 112 6.01 5.57 -14.55
CA LYS A 112 5.00 5.13 -15.54
C LYS A 112 3.64 4.90 -14.88
N GLN A 113 3.58 4.26 -13.72
CA GLN A 113 2.34 4.04 -13.00
C GLN A 113 1.73 5.37 -12.50
N ARG A 114 2.54 6.30 -12.01
CA ARG A 114 2.07 7.63 -11.63
C ARG A 114 1.45 8.39 -12.79
N GLU A 115 2.12 8.43 -13.95
CA GLU A 115 1.61 9.07 -15.16
C GLU A 115 0.25 8.47 -15.57
N ARG A 116 0.15 7.14 -15.57
CA ARG A 116 -1.10 6.42 -15.87
C ARG A 116 -2.23 6.74 -14.88
N LEU A 117 -1.91 6.84 -13.59
CA LEU A 117 -2.91 7.07 -12.54
C LEU A 117 -3.23 8.55 -12.32
N HIS A 118 -2.36 9.46 -12.74
CA HIS A 118 -2.53 10.91 -12.55
C HIS A 118 -3.85 11.42 -13.12
N VAL A 119 -4.27 10.92 -14.27
CA VAL A 119 -5.54 11.31 -14.94
C VAL A 119 -6.77 10.95 -14.10
N ARG A 120 -6.65 9.98 -13.19
CA ARG A 120 -7.73 9.53 -12.29
C ARG A 120 -7.97 10.49 -11.12
N LYS A 121 -7.08 11.46 -10.86
CA LYS A 121 -7.16 12.45 -9.78
C LYS A 121 -7.55 11.83 -8.44
N LEU A 122 -6.87 10.74 -8.07
CA LEU A 122 -7.11 9.93 -6.86
C LEU A 122 -8.52 9.30 -6.75
N ARG A 123 -9.22 9.14 -7.87
CA ARG A 123 -10.57 8.54 -7.92
C ARG A 123 -10.47 7.12 -8.48
N VAL A 124 -10.14 6.17 -7.62
CA VAL A 124 -10.08 4.74 -7.95
C VAL A 124 -10.91 3.98 -6.91
N ALA A 125 -11.80 3.10 -7.37
CA ALA A 125 -12.60 2.27 -6.47
C ALA A 125 -11.70 1.28 -5.69
N LYS A 126 -12.09 0.91 -4.47
CA LYS A 126 -11.29 0.03 -3.60
C LYS A 126 -11.06 -1.36 -4.21
N GLU A 127 -12.01 -1.82 -4.98
CA GLU A 127 -12.01 -3.13 -5.63
C GLU A 127 -11.18 -3.13 -6.92
N HIS A 128 -10.78 -1.94 -7.40
CA HIS A 128 -10.01 -1.82 -8.63
C HIS A 128 -8.55 -2.25 -8.40
N VAL A 129 -7.98 -2.96 -9.36
CA VAL A 129 -6.59 -3.44 -9.31
C VAL A 129 -5.55 -2.34 -9.09
N ASP A 130 -5.84 -1.13 -9.52
CA ASP A 130 -4.96 0.04 -9.36
C ASP A 130 -5.03 0.69 -7.97
N TYR A 131 -6.00 0.32 -7.14
CA TYR A 131 -6.18 0.96 -5.84
C TYR A 131 -4.98 0.79 -4.90
N PRO A 132 -4.38 -0.42 -4.74
CA PRO A 132 -3.16 -0.58 -3.95
C PRO A 132 -1.97 0.22 -4.51
N ILE A 133 -1.83 0.31 -5.83
CA ILE A 133 -0.75 1.05 -6.47
C ILE A 133 -0.89 2.55 -6.17
N LEU A 134 -2.08 3.10 -6.36
CA LEU A 134 -2.38 4.49 -6.04
C LEU A 134 -2.13 4.78 -4.55
N MET A 135 -2.59 3.89 -3.66
CA MET A 135 -2.38 4.03 -2.22
C MET A 135 -0.89 4.04 -1.87
N ALA A 136 -0.10 3.12 -2.41
CA ALA A 136 1.34 3.06 -2.19
C ALA A 136 2.02 4.38 -2.58
N MET A 137 1.69 4.91 -3.75
CA MET A 137 2.31 6.14 -4.26
C MET A 137 1.96 7.37 -3.44
N ILE A 138 0.70 7.52 -3.04
CA ILE A 138 0.31 8.65 -2.19
C ILE A 138 0.89 8.52 -0.77
N LEU A 139 1.06 7.30 -0.25
CA LEU A 139 1.70 7.10 1.05
C LEU A 139 3.20 7.36 1.01
N ASN A 140 3.89 7.13 -0.12
CA ASN A 140 5.28 7.57 -0.31
C ASN A 140 5.37 9.11 -0.26
N ASP A 141 4.45 9.80 -0.93
CA ASP A 141 4.41 11.27 -0.94
C ASP A 141 4.12 11.83 0.46
N LEU A 142 3.18 11.21 1.18
CA LEU A 142 2.84 11.61 2.55
C LEU A 142 3.98 11.31 3.53
N TYR A 143 4.69 10.21 3.36
CA TYR A 143 5.85 9.89 4.19
C TYR A 143 6.93 10.98 4.05
N ILE A 144 7.34 11.30 2.82
CA ILE A 144 8.37 12.31 2.54
C ILE A 144 7.92 13.72 2.95
N SER A 145 6.63 14.02 2.87
CA SER A 145 6.10 15.32 3.29
C SER A 145 5.79 15.43 4.78
N GLY A 146 6.19 14.45 5.62
CA GLY A 146 5.89 14.45 7.05
C GLY A 146 4.40 14.40 7.34
N GLY A 147 3.64 13.63 6.53
CA GLY A 147 2.21 13.46 6.69
C GLY A 147 1.38 14.69 6.31
N GLN A 148 1.87 15.57 5.42
CA GLN A 148 1.18 16.80 5.00
C GLN A 148 0.38 16.59 3.70
N PRO A 149 -0.97 16.50 3.75
CA PRO A 149 -1.78 16.30 2.55
C PRO A 149 -1.66 17.44 1.52
N SER A 150 -1.35 18.66 1.96
CA SER A 150 -1.14 19.81 1.08
C SER A 150 0.05 19.61 0.16
N LEU A 151 1.18 19.13 0.67
CA LEU A 151 2.37 18.83 -0.12
C LEU A 151 2.20 17.56 -0.97
N ALA A 152 1.67 16.49 -0.38
CA ALA A 152 1.44 15.22 -1.07
C ALA A 152 0.43 15.33 -2.22
N SER A 153 -0.44 16.34 -2.23
CA SER A 153 -1.43 16.57 -3.29
C SER A 153 -0.85 17.22 -4.55
N ILE A 154 0.29 17.91 -4.44
CA ILE A 154 0.90 18.69 -5.53
C ILE A 154 1.23 17.81 -6.75
N PRO A 155 1.96 16.67 -6.60
CA PRO A 155 2.31 15.81 -7.73
C PRO A 155 1.10 15.19 -8.44
N TRP A 156 -0.08 15.23 -7.81
CA TRP A 156 -1.33 14.67 -8.34
C TRP A 156 -2.28 15.72 -8.92
N SER A 157 -1.91 17.00 -8.82
CA SER A 157 -2.75 18.14 -9.26
C SER A 157 -4.17 18.06 -8.70
N VAL A 158 -4.29 17.78 -7.39
CA VAL A 158 -5.56 17.70 -6.65
C VAL A 158 -5.50 18.57 -5.39
N GLY A 159 -6.64 18.79 -4.76
CA GLY A 159 -6.67 19.43 -3.43
C GLY A 159 -6.35 18.43 -2.31
N SER A 160 -5.82 18.93 -1.18
CA SER A 160 -5.53 18.15 0.03
C SER A 160 -6.72 17.31 0.54
N SER A 161 -7.94 17.82 0.36
CA SER A 161 -9.17 17.09 0.72
C SER A 161 -9.36 15.79 -0.07
N ALA A 162 -8.87 15.72 -1.32
CA ALA A 162 -8.89 14.46 -2.10
C ALA A 162 -7.95 13.41 -1.52
N VAL A 163 -6.78 13.83 -1.04
CA VAL A 163 -5.82 12.97 -0.35
C VAL A 163 -6.44 12.42 0.94
N VAL A 164 -7.00 13.30 1.78
CA VAL A 164 -7.64 12.90 3.04
C VAL A 164 -8.81 11.94 2.80
N ARG A 165 -9.62 12.18 1.77
CA ARG A 165 -10.72 11.27 1.41
C ARG A 165 -10.21 9.89 0.97
N LEU A 166 -9.11 9.83 0.22
CA LEU A 166 -8.48 8.56 -0.15
C LEU A 166 -8.00 7.81 1.09
N LEU A 167 -7.32 8.47 2.03
CA LEU A 167 -6.88 7.86 3.28
C LEU A 167 -8.04 7.32 4.11
N LYS A 168 -9.11 8.10 4.26
CA LYS A 168 -10.33 7.67 4.98
C LYS A 168 -11.02 6.48 4.32
N SER A 169 -10.81 6.25 3.04
CA SER A 169 -11.38 5.09 2.35
C SER A 169 -10.76 3.76 2.81
N TYR A 170 -9.54 3.78 3.40
CA TYR A 170 -8.88 2.59 3.94
C TYR A 170 -8.22 2.92 5.29
N PRO A 171 -8.86 2.61 6.43
CA PRO A 171 -8.40 3.04 7.74
C PRO A 171 -6.92 2.78 8.07
N PRO A 172 -6.31 1.63 7.69
CA PRO A 172 -4.88 1.42 7.94
C PRO A 172 -3.96 2.48 7.32
N SER A 173 -4.33 3.06 6.18
CA SER A 173 -3.54 4.15 5.58
C SER A 173 -3.61 5.45 6.40
N LEU A 174 -4.78 5.75 7.00
CA LEU A 174 -4.94 6.90 7.86
C LEU A 174 -4.15 6.73 9.18
N ILE A 175 -4.14 5.51 9.72
CA ILE A 175 -3.34 5.18 10.91
C ILE A 175 -1.86 5.42 10.61
N PHE A 176 -1.33 4.84 9.54
CA PHE A 176 0.06 5.04 9.12
C PHE A 176 0.42 6.53 8.95
N VAL A 177 -0.43 7.30 8.26
CA VAL A 177 -0.16 8.72 8.06
C VAL A 177 -0.20 9.49 9.38
N ASN A 178 -1.06 9.11 10.32
CA ASN A 178 -1.10 9.75 11.63
C ASN A 178 0.13 9.39 12.49
N GLU A 179 0.73 8.22 12.31
CA GLU A 179 2.03 7.88 12.90
C GLU A 179 3.15 8.77 12.34
N VAL A 180 3.21 8.95 11.01
CA VAL A 180 4.14 9.89 10.37
C VAL A 180 3.94 11.31 10.90
N ARG A 181 2.71 11.77 11.02
CA ARG A 181 2.35 13.10 11.53
C ARG A 181 2.78 13.28 12.99
N ASN A 182 2.54 12.27 13.82
CA ASN A 182 2.94 12.28 15.21
C ASN A 182 4.47 12.37 15.37
N HIS A 183 5.24 11.68 14.52
CA HIS A 183 6.70 11.77 14.50
C HIS A 183 7.18 13.21 14.25
N HIS A 184 6.45 14.00 13.47
CA HIS A 184 6.73 15.42 13.19
C HIS A 184 5.89 16.40 14.02
N ASP A 185 5.43 16.01 15.21
CA ASP A 185 4.64 16.84 16.14
C ASP A 185 3.39 17.49 15.52
N ARG A 186 2.78 16.82 14.53
CA ARG A 186 1.58 17.31 13.85
C ARG A 186 0.31 16.64 14.37
N LEU A 187 -0.75 17.41 14.52
CA LEU A 187 -2.06 16.89 14.93
C LEU A 187 -2.57 15.82 13.94
N PRO A 188 -3.22 14.75 14.42
CA PRO A 188 -3.75 13.70 13.56
C PRO A 188 -4.83 14.22 12.60
N LEU A 189 -4.88 13.62 11.41
CA LEU A 189 -6.01 13.79 10.49
C LEU A 189 -7.24 13.08 11.05
N LYS A 190 -8.40 13.73 10.92
CA LYS A 190 -9.71 13.22 11.37
C LYS A 190 -10.51 12.67 10.19
#